data_7b6ee29c7c6caef85a2332a74810dd7f
#
_entry.id   7b6ee29c7c6caef85a2332a74810dd7f
#
_cell.length_a   1.000
_cell.length_b   1.000
_cell.length_c   1.000
_cell.angle_alpha   90.00
_cell.angle_beta   90.00
_cell.angle_gamma   90.00
#
_symmetry.space_group_name_H-M   'P 1'
#
loop_
_entity.id
_entity.type
_entity.pdbx_description
1 polymer ?
#
loop_
_entity_poly.entity_id
_entity_poly.type
_entity_poly.pdbx_seq_one_letter_code
_entity_poly.pdbx_strand_id
1 'polypeptide(L)'
;MGLDCYIVKGNRDEVFQDERLENCTLTGSMFSGHGNGSFRGKCYETFVASLIGERDGIWHIDEDDFIPSDELERYADALDEYIEQNLVELPDDEKFEWQSTYDGYSMGGPIYDYTVKEIKDLALMFRVAAEHKCVMESWW
;
A
#
# COMPACT_ATOMS: atom_id res chain seq x y z
N MET A 1 1.34 18.32 2.61
CA MET A 1 1.62 17.17 3.48
C MET A 1 1.03 15.91 2.92
N GLY A 2 1.75 14.84 2.95
CA GLY A 2 1.28 13.57 2.48
C GLY A 2 0.81 12.67 3.62
N LEU A 3 0.09 11.63 3.27
CA LEU A 3 -0.30 10.58 4.19
C LEU A 3 0.87 9.60 4.29
N ASP A 4 1.56 9.58 5.40
CA ASP A 4 2.63 8.63 5.63
C ASP A 4 2.07 7.42 6.38
N CYS A 5 2.41 6.23 5.90
CA CYS A 5 1.98 4.98 6.49
C CYS A 5 3.19 4.19 6.96
N TYR A 6 3.05 3.47 8.06
CA TYR A 6 4.09 2.57 8.51
C TYR A 6 3.50 1.41 9.31
N ILE A 7 4.20 0.30 9.26
CA ILE A 7 3.78 -0.93 9.91
C ILE A 7 4.31 -0.97 11.33
N VAL A 8 3.45 -1.29 12.26
CA VAL A 8 3.82 -1.48 13.66
C VAL A 8 3.38 -2.87 14.13
N LYS A 9 4.03 -3.37 15.18
CA LYS A 9 3.67 -4.65 15.75
C LYS A 9 2.26 -4.60 16.33
N GLY A 10 1.65 -5.75 16.50
CA GLY A 10 0.28 -5.84 16.97
C GLY A 10 0.02 -5.18 18.32
N ASN A 11 1.06 -4.99 19.16
CA ASN A 11 0.95 -4.25 20.39
C ASN A 11 0.88 -2.73 20.18
N ARG A 12 1.09 -2.28 18.95
CA ARG A 12 1.00 -0.87 18.51
C ARG A 12 2.06 0.06 19.11
N ASP A 13 3.06 -0.49 19.80
CA ASP A 13 4.11 0.30 20.46
C ASP A 13 5.44 0.26 19.74
N GLU A 14 5.66 -0.72 18.86
CA GLU A 14 6.94 -0.90 18.19
C GLU A 14 6.80 -0.90 16.69
N VAL A 15 7.70 -0.19 16.01
CA VAL A 15 7.79 -0.23 14.55
C VAL A 15 8.22 -1.64 14.12
N PHE A 16 7.54 -2.19 13.14
CA PHE A 16 7.86 -3.50 12.60
C PHE A 16 8.86 -3.36 11.46
N GLN A 17 9.87 -4.22 11.45
CA GLN A 17 10.84 -4.31 10.38
C GLN A 17 11.05 -5.77 10.01
N ASP A 18 11.23 -6.04 8.72
CA ASP A 18 11.48 -7.38 8.22
C ASP A 18 12.50 -7.28 7.08
N GLU A 19 13.46 -8.18 7.06
CA GLU A 19 14.51 -8.17 6.04
C GLU A 19 13.96 -8.32 4.62
N ARG A 20 12.79 -8.94 4.46
CA ARG A 20 12.15 -9.07 3.15
C ARG A 20 11.74 -7.72 2.56
N LEU A 21 11.64 -6.69 3.40
CA LEU A 21 11.22 -5.35 2.97
C LEU A 21 12.38 -4.39 2.71
N GLU A 22 13.62 -4.84 2.91
CA GLU A 22 14.80 -3.97 2.77
C GLU A 22 14.99 -3.43 1.35
N ASN A 23 14.55 -4.16 0.35
CA ASN A 23 14.72 -3.77 -1.05
C ASN A 23 13.44 -3.21 -1.68
N CYS A 24 12.46 -2.87 -0.87
CA CYS A 24 11.23 -2.27 -1.37
C CYS A 24 11.49 -0.87 -1.92
N THR A 25 10.86 -0.58 -3.06
CA THR A 25 11.07 0.67 -3.80
C THR A 25 9.86 1.61 -3.73
N LEU A 26 9.06 1.46 -2.68
CA LEU A 26 7.88 2.30 -2.49
C LEU A 26 8.28 3.77 -2.28
N THR A 27 7.48 4.67 -2.82
CA THR A 27 7.67 6.10 -2.62
C THR A 27 7.58 6.41 -1.13
N GLY A 28 8.60 7.08 -0.59
CA GLY A 28 8.67 7.40 0.83
C GLY A 28 9.12 6.26 1.72
N SER A 29 9.53 5.12 1.12
CA SER A 29 10.02 3.97 1.88
C SER A 29 11.18 4.38 2.77
N MET A 30 11.17 3.90 4.01
CA MET A 30 12.16 4.21 5.05
C MET A 30 12.25 5.70 5.42
N PHE A 31 11.29 6.47 4.95
CA PHE A 31 11.22 7.90 5.27
C PHE A 31 10.84 8.09 6.75
N SER A 32 11.31 9.16 7.34
CA SER A 32 10.98 9.53 8.73
C SER A 32 11.47 8.55 9.79
N GLY A 33 12.39 7.64 9.45
CA GLY A 33 12.96 6.72 10.42
C GLY A 33 12.05 5.62 10.93
N HIS A 34 10.92 5.39 10.24
CA HIS A 34 9.99 4.32 10.63
C HIS A 34 10.37 2.95 10.06
N GLY A 35 11.61 2.80 9.61
CA GLY A 35 12.10 1.53 9.12
C GLY A 35 11.59 1.18 7.72
N ASN A 36 11.83 -0.08 7.35
CA ASN A 36 11.52 -0.55 5.99
C ASN A 36 10.04 -0.89 5.77
N GLY A 37 9.22 -0.75 6.80
CA GLY A 37 7.77 -0.91 6.70
C GLY A 37 7.01 0.40 6.52
N SER A 38 7.67 1.48 6.09
CA SER A 38 7.03 2.77 5.89
C SER A 38 6.98 3.16 4.42
N PHE A 39 5.95 3.94 4.07
CA PHE A 39 5.78 4.42 2.70
C PHE A 39 4.80 5.59 2.68
N ARG A 40 4.75 6.27 1.53
CA ARG A 40 3.82 7.38 1.36
C ARG A 40 2.47 6.86 0.88
N GLY A 41 1.57 6.63 1.81
CA GLY A 41 0.29 6.00 1.54
C GLY A 41 -0.58 6.74 0.52
N LYS A 42 -0.47 8.06 0.46
CA LYS A 42 -1.23 8.87 -0.48
C LYS A 42 -0.95 8.51 -1.93
N CYS A 43 0.24 7.99 -2.23
CA CYS A 43 0.59 7.58 -3.58
C CYS A 43 -0.17 6.33 -4.04
N TYR A 44 -0.64 5.51 -3.10
CA TYR A 44 -1.20 4.19 -3.41
C TYR A 44 -2.66 4.01 -2.99
N GLU A 45 -3.16 4.87 -2.12
CA GLU A 45 -4.49 4.70 -1.53
C GLU A 45 -5.58 4.55 -2.57
N THR A 46 -5.62 5.44 -3.55
CA THR A 46 -6.66 5.42 -4.59
C THR A 46 -6.56 4.18 -5.46
N PHE A 47 -5.33 3.75 -5.76
CA PHE A 47 -5.12 2.54 -6.55
C PHE A 47 -5.65 1.31 -5.83
N VAL A 48 -5.27 1.13 -4.57
CA VAL A 48 -5.74 -0.02 -3.78
C VAL A 48 -7.25 0.04 -3.59
N ALA A 49 -7.80 1.24 -3.35
CA ALA A 49 -9.24 1.42 -3.22
C ALA A 49 -10.00 0.90 -4.44
N SER A 50 -9.49 1.20 -5.62
CA SER A 50 -10.14 0.74 -6.87
C SER A 50 -10.17 -0.78 -6.98
N LEU A 51 -9.14 -1.45 -6.45
CA LEU A 51 -9.06 -2.91 -6.53
C LEU A 51 -10.06 -3.61 -5.62
N ILE A 52 -10.40 -3.00 -4.50
CA ILE A 52 -11.34 -3.58 -3.54
C ILE A 52 -12.75 -3.00 -3.64
N GLY A 53 -12.99 -2.15 -4.65
CA GLY A 53 -14.32 -1.59 -4.88
C GLY A 53 -14.73 -0.45 -3.96
N GLU A 54 -13.77 0.17 -3.31
CA GLU A 54 -14.01 1.32 -2.44
C GLU A 54 -13.82 2.63 -3.22
N ARG A 55 -14.48 3.70 -2.80
CA ARG A 55 -14.39 4.98 -3.50
C ARG A 55 -13.59 6.02 -2.75
N ASP A 56 -13.75 6.10 -1.46
CA ASP A 56 -13.13 7.11 -0.62
C ASP A 56 -12.17 6.47 0.35
N GLY A 57 -11.07 7.11 0.61
CA GLY A 57 -10.05 6.76 1.58
C GLY A 57 -10.18 5.37 2.19
N ILE A 58 -9.38 4.46 1.72
CA ILE A 58 -9.49 3.06 2.08
C ILE A 58 -8.73 2.67 3.32
N TRP A 59 -7.90 3.54 3.78
CA TRP A 59 -7.17 3.20 4.98
C TRP A 59 -8.17 3.18 6.14
N HIS A 60 -8.98 2.08 6.19
CA HIS A 60 -9.99 1.88 7.21
C HIS A 60 -9.34 1.82 8.58
N ILE A 61 -9.54 2.87 9.33
CA ILE A 61 -8.88 3.08 10.61
C ILE A 61 -9.81 2.57 11.71
N ASP A 62 -9.28 1.76 12.62
CA ASP A 62 -10.04 1.30 13.76
C ASP A 62 -10.17 2.43 14.82
N GLU A 63 -10.74 2.12 15.97
CA GLU A 63 -10.97 3.12 17.04
C GLU A 63 -9.69 3.77 17.53
N ASP A 64 -8.55 3.12 17.35
CA ASP A 64 -7.24 3.61 17.80
C ASP A 64 -6.39 4.19 16.67
N ASP A 65 -7.01 4.48 15.51
CA ASP A 65 -6.35 5.05 14.34
C ASP A 65 -5.35 4.10 13.65
N PHE A 66 -5.61 2.80 13.72
CA PHE A 66 -4.81 1.78 13.06
C PHE A 66 -5.63 0.97 12.07
N ILE A 67 -4.97 0.50 11.02
CA ILE A 67 -5.57 -0.42 10.05
C ILE A 67 -5.24 -1.84 10.51
N PRO A 68 -6.24 -2.66 10.79
CA PRO A 68 -6.00 -3.98 11.35
C PRO A 68 -5.39 -4.95 10.33
N SER A 69 -4.78 -6.02 10.84
CA SER A 69 -4.06 -6.98 10.00
C SER A 69 -4.95 -7.72 9.00
N ASP A 70 -6.21 -7.94 9.31
CA ASP A 70 -7.14 -8.58 8.37
C ASP A 70 -7.44 -7.68 7.16
N GLU A 71 -7.48 -6.36 7.36
CA GLU A 71 -7.60 -5.43 6.24
C GLU A 71 -6.33 -5.41 5.40
N LEU A 72 -5.16 -5.49 6.04
CA LEU A 72 -3.89 -5.56 5.30
C LEU A 72 -3.82 -6.82 4.44
N GLU A 73 -4.35 -7.95 4.96
CA GLU A 73 -4.43 -9.19 4.19
C GLU A 73 -5.34 -9.02 2.97
N ARG A 74 -6.48 -8.35 3.16
CA ARG A 74 -7.41 -8.06 2.08
C ARG A 74 -6.75 -7.23 0.97
N TYR A 75 -5.98 -6.21 1.37
CA TYR A 75 -5.26 -5.39 0.40
C TYR A 75 -4.19 -6.20 -0.34
N ALA A 76 -3.47 -7.06 0.37
CA ALA A 76 -2.46 -7.92 -0.24
C ALA A 76 -3.10 -8.88 -1.26
N ASP A 77 -4.24 -9.47 -0.92
CA ASP A 77 -4.95 -10.38 -1.82
C ASP A 77 -5.38 -9.67 -3.10
N ALA A 78 -5.93 -8.46 -2.98
CA ALA A 78 -6.36 -7.68 -4.14
C ALA A 78 -5.18 -7.29 -5.03
N LEU A 79 -4.06 -6.91 -4.43
CA LEU A 79 -2.85 -6.55 -5.17
C LEU A 79 -2.25 -7.77 -5.87
N ASP A 80 -2.19 -8.91 -5.20
CA ASP A 80 -1.67 -10.14 -5.80
C ASP A 80 -2.51 -10.57 -7.00
N GLU A 81 -3.82 -10.44 -6.91
CA GLU A 81 -4.71 -10.72 -8.03
C GLU A 81 -4.45 -9.78 -9.21
N TYR A 82 -4.31 -8.49 -8.93
CA TYR A 82 -4.01 -7.52 -9.99
C TYR A 82 -2.67 -7.82 -10.67
N ILE A 83 -1.66 -8.15 -9.89
CA ILE A 83 -0.34 -8.49 -10.41
C ILE A 83 -0.42 -9.72 -11.31
N GLU A 84 -1.12 -10.76 -10.85
CA GLU A 84 -1.28 -11.99 -11.63
C GLU A 84 -1.99 -11.74 -12.97
N GLN A 85 -3.01 -10.88 -12.97
CA GLN A 85 -3.80 -10.62 -14.17
C GLN A 85 -3.14 -9.65 -15.14
N ASN A 86 -2.31 -8.74 -14.65
CA ASN A 86 -1.84 -7.62 -15.47
C ASN A 86 -0.33 -7.45 -15.55
N LEU A 87 0.43 -7.91 -14.58
CA LEU A 87 1.85 -7.57 -14.46
C LEU A 87 2.80 -8.76 -14.49
N VAL A 88 2.30 -9.97 -14.51
CA VAL A 88 3.12 -11.18 -14.32
C VAL A 88 4.20 -11.34 -15.40
N GLU A 89 3.94 -10.92 -16.62
CA GLU A 89 4.87 -11.08 -17.73
C GLU A 89 5.76 -9.84 -17.96
N LEU A 90 5.60 -8.81 -17.15
CA LEU A 90 6.34 -7.58 -17.31
C LEU A 90 7.59 -7.57 -16.40
N PRO A 91 8.69 -6.97 -16.85
CA PRO A 91 9.86 -6.82 -16.00
C PRO A 91 9.60 -5.85 -14.86
N ASP A 92 10.33 -6.00 -13.78
CA ASP A 92 10.11 -5.20 -12.56
C ASP A 92 10.30 -3.69 -12.78
N ASP A 93 11.17 -3.30 -13.71
CA ASP A 93 11.44 -1.90 -14.00
C ASP A 93 10.46 -1.30 -15.02
N GLU A 94 9.51 -2.07 -15.53
CA GLU A 94 8.50 -1.57 -16.44
C GLU A 94 7.63 -0.54 -15.74
N LYS A 95 7.44 0.59 -16.41
CA LYS A 95 6.59 1.66 -15.93
C LYS A 95 5.23 1.58 -16.59
N PHE A 96 4.19 1.88 -15.84
CA PHE A 96 2.85 1.96 -16.38
C PHE A 96 2.08 3.09 -15.73
N GLU A 97 1.10 3.61 -16.46
CA GLU A 97 0.20 4.63 -15.94
C GLU A 97 -1.10 3.99 -15.50
N TRP A 98 -1.64 4.46 -14.40
CA TRP A 98 -2.96 4.08 -13.94
C TRP A 98 -3.78 5.33 -13.71
N GLN A 99 -4.96 5.39 -14.29
CA GLN A 99 -5.86 6.53 -14.12
C GLN A 99 -7.06 6.13 -13.27
N SER A 100 -7.35 6.93 -12.27
CA SER A 100 -8.53 6.73 -11.44
C SER A 100 -9.79 6.93 -12.27
N THR A 101 -10.76 6.01 -12.11
CA THR A 101 -12.08 6.13 -12.75
C THR A 101 -13.14 6.55 -11.72
N TYR A 102 -12.69 7.15 -10.64
CA TYR A 102 -13.58 7.60 -9.58
C TYR A 102 -14.64 8.57 -10.11
N ASP A 103 -15.89 8.36 -9.71
CA ASP A 103 -17.04 9.08 -10.24
C ASP A 103 -17.05 10.59 -9.98
N GLY A 104 -16.21 11.07 -9.10
CA GLY A 104 -16.09 12.48 -8.79
C GLY A 104 -15.41 13.31 -9.89
N TYR A 105 -14.86 12.64 -10.91
CA TYR A 105 -14.11 13.30 -11.97
C TYR A 105 -14.81 13.13 -13.30
N SER A 106 -15.30 14.22 -13.87
CA SER A 106 -16.04 14.21 -15.12
C SER A 106 -15.18 13.88 -16.35
N MET A 107 -13.87 14.08 -16.25
CA MET A 107 -12.92 13.84 -17.34
C MET A 107 -11.88 12.78 -16.98
N GLY A 108 -12.22 11.89 -16.07
CA GLY A 108 -11.29 10.92 -15.51
C GLY A 108 -10.56 11.51 -14.31
N GLY A 109 -10.04 10.64 -13.45
CA GLY A 109 -9.32 11.05 -12.26
C GLY A 109 -7.85 11.30 -12.51
N PRO A 110 -7.09 11.54 -11.44
CA PRO A 110 -5.64 11.72 -11.54
C PRO A 110 -4.96 10.51 -12.16
N ILE A 111 -3.86 10.76 -12.85
CA ILE A 111 -3.04 9.71 -13.44
C ILE A 111 -1.84 9.49 -12.52
N TYR A 112 -1.57 8.24 -12.20
CA TYR A 112 -0.45 7.84 -11.37
C TYR A 112 0.52 7.01 -12.20
N ASP A 113 1.80 7.24 -11.99
CA ASP A 113 2.86 6.47 -12.64
C ASP A 113 3.46 5.49 -11.65
N TYR A 114 3.45 4.22 -12.00
CA TYR A 114 3.99 3.17 -11.14
C TYR A 114 5.00 2.32 -11.89
N THR A 115 5.91 1.68 -11.16
CA THR A 115 6.70 0.58 -11.71
C THR A 115 6.05 -0.74 -11.26
N VAL A 116 6.28 -1.79 -12.04
CA VAL A 116 5.79 -3.13 -11.67
C VAL A 116 6.33 -3.53 -10.31
N LYS A 117 7.62 -3.23 -10.07
CA LYS A 117 8.26 -3.58 -8.80
C LYS A 117 7.60 -2.92 -7.60
N GLU A 118 7.24 -1.62 -7.70
CA GLU A 118 6.64 -0.97 -6.52
C GLU A 118 5.26 -1.55 -6.16
N ILE A 119 4.50 -2.00 -7.16
CA ILE A 119 3.22 -2.63 -6.88
C ILE A 119 3.43 -4.02 -6.23
N LYS A 120 4.41 -4.77 -6.71
CA LYS A 120 4.79 -6.03 -6.08
C LYS A 120 5.30 -5.81 -4.65
N ASP A 121 6.08 -4.77 -4.44
CA ASP A 121 6.61 -4.43 -3.12
C ASP A 121 5.50 -4.02 -2.15
N LEU A 122 4.49 -3.29 -2.64
CA LEU A 122 3.34 -2.93 -1.83
C LEU A 122 2.56 -4.16 -1.39
N ALA A 123 2.32 -5.09 -2.31
CA ALA A 123 1.66 -6.35 -1.99
C ALA A 123 2.48 -7.15 -0.95
N LEU A 124 3.79 -7.20 -1.13
CA LEU A 124 4.67 -7.90 -0.19
C LEU A 124 4.61 -7.26 1.21
N MET A 125 4.64 -5.94 1.29
CA MET A 125 4.57 -5.23 2.57
C MET A 125 3.29 -5.57 3.33
N PHE A 126 2.14 -5.51 2.65
CA PHE A 126 0.88 -5.85 3.30
C PHE A 126 0.82 -7.33 3.69
N ARG A 127 1.35 -8.21 2.84
CA ARG A 127 1.37 -9.66 3.11
C ARG A 127 2.23 -9.98 4.33
N VAL A 128 3.44 -9.43 4.39
CA VAL A 128 4.34 -9.63 5.51
C VAL A 128 3.73 -9.10 6.80
N ALA A 129 3.14 -7.90 6.75
CA ALA A 129 2.49 -7.32 7.92
C ALA A 129 1.35 -8.22 8.43
N ALA A 130 0.52 -8.72 7.51
CA ALA A 130 -0.60 -9.58 7.88
C ALA A 130 -0.13 -10.91 8.48
N GLU A 131 0.91 -11.51 7.91
CA GLU A 131 1.48 -12.76 8.43
C GLU A 131 1.94 -12.63 9.88
N HIS A 132 2.45 -11.48 10.24
CA HIS A 132 2.96 -11.21 11.59
C HIS A 132 1.92 -10.55 12.50
N LYS A 133 0.67 -10.46 12.03
CA LYS A 133 -0.43 -9.83 12.80
C LYS A 133 -0.11 -8.38 13.15
N CYS A 134 0.63 -7.70 12.29
CA CYS A 134 0.92 -6.29 12.44
C CYS A 134 -0.24 -5.42 12.00
N VAL A 135 -0.21 -4.16 12.38
CA VAL A 135 -1.19 -3.17 11.98
C VAL A 135 -0.48 -2.01 11.29
N MET A 136 -1.21 -1.19 10.55
CA MET A 136 -0.63 -0.04 9.86
C MET A 136 -1.16 1.24 10.48
N GLU A 137 -0.26 2.16 10.78
CA GLU A 137 -0.62 3.50 11.22
C GLU A 137 -0.51 4.46 10.05
N SER A 138 -1.49 5.33 9.92
CA SER A 138 -1.53 6.34 8.86
C SER A 138 -1.49 7.73 9.48
N TRP A 139 -0.58 8.55 8.99
CA TRP A 139 -0.42 9.93 9.47
C TRP A 139 -0.88 10.93 8.42
N TRP A 140 -1.72 11.84 8.82
CA TRP A 140 -2.22 12.92 7.97
C TRP A 140 -1.36 14.16 8.03
#